data_6aa5e3ea03bd3a80f2c17fd1a27a5687
#
_entry.id   6aa5e3ea03bd3a80f2c17fd1a27a5687
#
_cell.length_a   1.000
_cell.length_b   1.000
_cell.length_c   1.000
_cell.angle_alpha   90.00
_cell.angle_beta   90.00
_cell.angle_gamma   90.00
#
_symmetry.space_group_name_H-M   'P 1'
#
loop_
_entity.id
_entity.type
_entity.pdbx_description
1 polymer ?
#
loop_
_entity_poly.entity_id
_entity_poly.type
_entity_poly.pdbx_seq_one_letter_code
_entity_poly.pdbx_strand_id
1 'polypeptide(L)'
;MPVSPLLLKFAALLSLGALTACGPQGLESPINSPYVSGAESQNVLYTAFTQRSPKFLDPAKSYSTDETPYTYNIYEPLYGYHYLKRPYVLTPRTAVAVSEPSFVDQAGNALPADALAKDIAESIYDIKLRPGILYQPHPVFARQADGRFSYWPLEDQALKDKFVIGDFKQTGTRELTAFDYVYALRRLASPRVASPIFSTLADHIVGMQAYGKRLREIDTALRKDLPPGSRDLPWLDLREAGFSGVEALDEHTLRIRVKGLYPQFKYWLAMTFVAPIPWEADRFYSQPGMAQRNLSLNYWPVGTGPYMLAESLQNRRHVLVRNPNFRGEPYPCEGEPQDRAAGLLADCGKRTPFIDKIVFNIEKESIPLQGKFMQGYYDIPQVDRGDAGVAMLVAAGDSAAKATLYAKHGIQLPTTVEAQMQYFGFNWKDPVVGMGDTPERQVRNRKLRQALSIAFNWEEYVAI
;
A
#
# COMPACT_ATOMS: atom_id res chain seq x y z
N MET A 1 16.67 -71.11 25.89
CA MET A 1 17.21 -70.38 27.06
C MET A 1 16.06 -69.49 27.58
N PRO A 2 15.66 -69.61 28.86
CA PRO A 2 14.58 -68.82 29.37
C PRO A 2 15.06 -67.40 29.60
N VAL A 3 14.31 -66.42 29.07
CA VAL A 3 14.54 -64.99 29.25
C VAL A 3 14.26 -64.63 30.70
N SER A 4 15.21 -63.98 31.38
CA SER A 4 15.13 -63.58 32.79
C SER A 4 13.90 -62.67 33.03
N PRO A 5 13.12 -62.93 34.11
CA PRO A 5 11.95 -62.11 34.44
C PRO A 5 12.28 -60.66 34.75
N LEU A 6 13.55 -60.33 34.94
CA LEU A 6 14.01 -58.95 35.13
C LEU A 6 14.00 -58.14 33.84
N LEU A 7 14.32 -58.75 32.70
CA LEU A 7 14.25 -58.09 31.37
C LEU A 7 12.83 -57.80 30.90
N LEU A 8 11.87 -58.65 31.25
CA LEU A 8 10.45 -58.37 30.98
C LEU A 8 9.88 -57.20 31.81
N LYS A 9 10.32 -57.03 33.03
CA LYS A 9 9.92 -55.92 33.89
C LYS A 9 10.51 -54.55 33.42
N PHE A 10 11.74 -54.57 32.88
CA PHE A 10 12.36 -53.37 32.30
C PHE A 10 11.72 -52.98 30.99
N ALA A 11 11.37 -53.94 30.12
CA ALA A 11 10.66 -53.66 28.85
C ALA A 11 9.23 -53.16 29.12
N ALA A 12 8.53 -53.65 30.12
CA ALA A 12 7.21 -53.19 30.52
C ALA A 12 7.23 -51.77 31.12
N LEU A 13 8.27 -51.39 31.86
CA LEU A 13 8.43 -50.02 32.39
C LEU A 13 8.79 -49.02 31.27
N LEU A 14 9.59 -49.42 30.31
CA LEU A 14 9.89 -48.55 29.12
C LEU A 14 8.69 -48.37 28.22
N SER A 15 7.83 -49.37 28.04
CA SER A 15 6.61 -49.24 27.26
C SER A 15 5.51 -48.41 27.96
N LEU A 16 5.42 -48.44 29.33
CA LEU A 16 4.52 -47.54 30.04
C LEU A 16 5.00 -46.07 30.03
N GLY A 17 6.31 -45.82 30.07
CA GLY A 17 6.87 -44.47 29.93
C GLY A 17 6.66 -43.84 28.55
N ALA A 18 6.60 -44.66 27.49
CA ALA A 18 6.33 -44.18 26.12
C ALA A 18 4.84 -43.86 25.87
N LEU A 19 3.93 -44.47 26.60
CA LEU A 19 2.47 -44.22 26.48
C LEU A 19 2.00 -42.96 27.23
N THR A 20 2.77 -42.48 28.21
CA THR A 20 2.46 -41.22 28.90
C THR A 20 2.98 -39.98 28.14
N ALA A 21 3.81 -40.16 27.10
CA ALA A 21 4.30 -39.06 26.27
C ALA A 21 3.27 -38.63 25.20
N CYS A 22 2.20 -39.41 24.98
CA CYS A 22 1.08 -39.08 24.09
C CYS A 22 -0.21 -38.79 24.87
N GLY A 23 -0.13 -38.06 25.99
CA GLY A 23 -1.31 -37.44 26.56
C GLY A 23 -1.88 -36.43 25.55
N PRO A 24 -3.20 -36.12 25.53
CA PRO A 24 -3.72 -35.02 24.78
C PRO A 24 -3.18 -33.74 25.42
N GLN A 25 -1.95 -33.38 25.10
CA GLN A 25 -1.49 -32.03 25.28
C GLN A 25 -2.34 -31.21 24.35
N GLY A 26 -3.38 -30.57 24.91
CA GLY A 26 -4.10 -29.57 24.18
C GLY A 26 -3.08 -28.59 23.63
N LEU A 27 -3.27 -28.20 22.39
CA LEU A 27 -2.42 -27.20 21.74
C LEU A 27 -2.29 -25.98 22.66
N GLU A 28 -1.19 -25.89 23.39
CA GLU A 28 -0.88 -24.69 24.17
C GLU A 28 -0.38 -23.63 23.21
N SER A 29 -1.00 -22.47 23.23
CA SER A 29 -0.60 -21.34 22.39
C SER A 29 0.41 -20.47 23.14
N PRO A 30 1.47 -19.99 22.46
CA PRO A 30 1.90 -20.36 21.11
C PRO A 30 2.72 -21.65 21.12
N ILE A 31 2.40 -22.60 20.24
CA ILE A 31 3.15 -23.85 20.10
C ILE A 31 4.53 -23.59 19.53
N ASN A 32 4.62 -22.62 18.62
CA ASN A 32 5.84 -22.19 17.97
C ASN A 32 6.02 -20.68 18.14
N SER A 33 7.25 -20.23 18.16
CA SER A 33 7.59 -18.81 18.12
C SER A 33 8.43 -18.52 16.87
N PRO A 34 8.02 -17.59 16.02
CA PRO A 34 8.81 -17.17 14.87
C PRO A 34 9.97 -16.25 15.27
N TYR A 35 10.05 -15.83 16.53
CA TYR A 35 11.12 -14.98 17.04
C TYR A 35 12.46 -15.72 17.03
N VAL A 36 13.47 -15.04 16.52
CA VAL A 36 14.86 -15.49 16.69
C VAL A 36 15.23 -15.33 18.15
N SER A 37 15.96 -16.28 18.71
CA SER A 37 16.42 -16.21 20.11
C SER A 37 17.14 -14.88 20.39
N GLY A 38 16.72 -14.19 21.45
CA GLY A 38 17.21 -12.87 21.82
C GLY A 38 16.45 -11.68 21.19
N ALA A 39 15.44 -11.95 20.35
CA ALA A 39 14.62 -10.91 19.73
C ALA A 39 13.26 -10.68 20.44
N GLU A 40 13.06 -11.27 21.60
CA GLU A 40 11.80 -11.24 22.36
C GLU A 40 11.43 -9.82 22.84
N SER A 41 12.39 -8.91 22.88
CA SER A 41 12.16 -7.49 23.21
C SER A 41 11.61 -6.68 22.05
N GLN A 42 11.63 -7.21 20.83
CA GLN A 42 11.09 -6.54 19.63
C GLN A 42 9.61 -6.86 19.46
N ASN A 43 8.81 -5.84 19.18
CA ASN A 43 7.42 -6.03 18.80
C ASN A 43 7.33 -6.28 17.30
N VAL A 44 7.23 -7.55 16.88
CA VAL A 44 7.22 -7.97 15.48
C VAL A 44 5.85 -8.51 15.11
N LEU A 45 5.28 -8.01 14.02
CA LEU A 45 4.09 -8.55 13.40
C LEU A 45 4.49 -9.56 12.32
N TYR A 46 4.10 -10.81 12.49
CA TYR A 46 4.25 -11.85 11.48
C TYR A 46 2.93 -12.08 10.76
N THR A 47 2.93 -11.90 9.46
CA THR A 47 1.75 -12.13 8.62
C THR A 47 2.14 -12.81 7.33
N ALA A 48 1.15 -13.24 6.57
CA ALA A 48 1.37 -13.85 5.27
C ALA A 48 0.35 -13.38 4.25
N PHE A 49 0.78 -13.36 2.99
CA PHE A 49 -0.08 -13.18 1.83
C PHE A 49 -0.14 -14.46 1.03
N THR A 50 -1.33 -14.79 0.53
CA THR A 50 -1.50 -15.82 -0.48
C THR A 50 -1.15 -15.26 -1.86
N GLN A 51 -0.71 -16.14 -2.76
CA GLN A 51 -0.52 -15.92 -4.18
C GLN A 51 0.83 -15.33 -4.59
N ARG A 52 1.18 -14.08 -4.29
CA ARG A 52 2.35 -13.42 -4.89
C ARG A 52 2.89 -12.24 -4.07
N SER A 53 4.13 -11.88 -4.37
CA SER A 53 4.70 -10.61 -3.94
C SER A 53 4.01 -9.41 -4.59
N PRO A 54 4.03 -8.22 -3.96
CA PRO A 54 3.54 -6.99 -4.58
C PRO A 54 4.22 -6.75 -5.92
N LYS A 55 3.42 -6.37 -6.92
CA LYS A 55 3.93 -6.12 -8.28
C LYS A 55 4.58 -4.76 -8.40
N PHE A 56 3.97 -3.76 -7.76
CA PHE A 56 4.44 -2.38 -7.79
C PHE A 56 4.40 -1.75 -6.40
N LEU A 57 5.55 -1.30 -5.92
CA LEU A 57 5.66 -0.45 -4.72
C LEU A 57 5.86 1.03 -5.07
N ASP A 58 5.99 1.38 -6.36
CA ASP A 58 5.94 2.75 -6.84
C ASP A 58 4.50 3.28 -6.63
N PRO A 59 4.30 4.33 -5.82
CA PRO A 59 2.95 4.78 -5.47
C PRO A 59 2.17 5.28 -6.70
N ALA A 60 2.84 5.79 -7.71
CA ALA A 60 2.20 6.23 -8.95
C ALA A 60 1.65 5.08 -9.81
N LYS A 61 2.06 3.82 -9.54
CA LYS A 61 1.64 2.60 -10.26
C LYS A 61 0.81 1.66 -9.40
N SER A 62 1.04 1.65 -8.10
CA SER A 62 0.42 0.73 -7.17
C SER A 62 -1.09 0.94 -7.13
N TYR A 63 -1.86 -0.10 -7.50
CA TYR A 63 -3.32 -0.04 -7.58
C TYR A 63 -4.00 -1.25 -6.94
N SER A 64 -3.24 -2.28 -6.61
CA SER A 64 -3.75 -3.56 -6.14
C SER A 64 -3.81 -3.62 -4.61
N THR A 65 -4.79 -4.32 -4.07
CA THR A 65 -4.98 -4.47 -2.61
C THR A 65 -3.84 -5.21 -1.92
N ASP A 66 -3.11 -6.05 -2.66
CA ASP A 66 -1.91 -6.75 -2.16
C ASP A 66 -0.68 -5.83 -2.03
N GLU A 67 -0.73 -4.62 -2.59
CA GLU A 67 0.32 -3.60 -2.52
C GLU A 67 0.07 -2.58 -1.39
N THR A 68 -1.19 -2.35 -1.03
CA THR A 68 -1.57 -1.33 -0.05
C THR A 68 -0.96 -1.51 1.34
N PRO A 69 -0.78 -2.74 1.89
CA PRO A 69 -0.13 -2.93 3.18
C PRO A 69 1.32 -2.47 3.22
N TYR A 70 1.97 -2.37 2.07
CA TYR A 70 3.32 -1.82 1.94
C TYR A 70 3.27 -0.32 1.71
N THR A 71 2.51 0.13 0.70
CA THR A 71 2.55 1.52 0.24
C THR A 71 2.03 2.49 1.29
N TYR A 72 0.95 2.18 2.01
CA TYR A 72 0.43 3.04 3.09
C TYR A 72 1.28 3.04 4.37
N ASN A 73 2.21 2.11 4.51
CA ASN A 73 3.17 2.10 5.60
C ASN A 73 4.49 2.81 5.25
N ILE A 74 4.80 2.96 3.95
CA ILE A 74 6.05 3.57 3.49
C ILE A 74 5.85 5.02 3.07
N TYR A 75 4.71 5.34 2.48
CA TYR A 75 4.40 6.68 1.96
C TYR A 75 3.37 7.39 2.82
N GLU A 76 3.47 8.72 2.85
CA GLU A 76 2.47 9.56 3.49
C GLU A 76 1.85 10.52 2.46
N PRO A 77 0.57 10.35 2.10
CA PRO A 77 -0.16 11.36 1.36
C PRO A 77 -0.43 12.60 2.23
N LEU A 78 -1.01 13.65 1.63
CA LEU A 78 -1.37 14.89 2.32
C LEU A 78 -2.36 14.65 3.46
N TYR A 79 -3.35 13.78 3.21
CA TYR A 79 -4.41 13.43 4.15
C TYR A 79 -4.45 11.93 4.38
N GLY A 80 -5.21 11.52 5.39
CA GLY A 80 -5.59 10.14 5.66
C GLY A 80 -6.95 10.09 6.30
N TYR A 81 -7.39 8.90 6.68
CA TYR A 81 -8.66 8.75 7.38
C TYR A 81 -8.44 8.61 8.88
N HIS A 82 -9.37 9.17 9.65
CA HIS A 82 -9.40 8.96 11.08
C HIS A 82 -9.59 7.46 11.38
N TYR A 83 -8.80 6.93 12.31
CA TYR A 83 -8.72 5.50 12.54
C TYR A 83 -10.05 4.87 12.99
N LEU A 84 -10.81 5.56 13.86
CA LEU A 84 -12.02 5.02 14.49
C LEU A 84 -13.33 5.64 13.97
N LYS A 85 -13.33 6.89 13.48
CA LYS A 85 -14.58 7.57 13.12
C LYS A 85 -15.25 6.98 11.89
N ARG A 86 -16.57 6.79 11.99
CA ARG A 86 -17.48 6.38 10.90
C ARG A 86 -18.70 7.31 10.89
N PRO A 87 -19.16 7.83 9.74
CA PRO A 87 -18.56 7.68 8.41
C PRO A 87 -17.11 8.18 8.35
N TYR A 88 -16.37 7.81 7.32
CA TYR A 88 -14.95 8.14 7.18
C TYR A 88 -14.70 9.65 7.21
N VAL A 89 -13.81 10.09 8.09
CA VAL A 89 -13.41 11.49 8.27
C VAL A 89 -11.95 11.65 7.84
N LEU A 90 -11.69 12.60 6.93
CA LEU A 90 -10.31 12.96 6.55
C LEU A 90 -9.58 13.64 7.71
N THR A 91 -8.34 13.28 7.89
CA THR A 91 -7.41 13.92 8.84
C THR A 91 -6.12 14.33 8.13
N PRO A 92 -5.46 15.42 8.55
CA PRO A 92 -4.20 15.82 7.96
C PRO A 92 -3.08 14.85 8.35
N ARG A 93 -2.24 14.48 7.38
CA ARG A 93 -1.01 13.68 7.58
C ARG A 93 0.23 14.56 7.46
N THR A 94 0.71 14.77 6.24
CA THR A 94 1.81 15.71 5.99
C THR A 94 1.33 17.15 5.89
N ALA A 95 0.07 17.39 5.56
CA ALA A 95 -0.55 18.69 5.62
C ALA A 95 -0.82 19.15 7.07
N VAL A 96 -0.84 20.45 7.30
CA VAL A 96 -1.19 21.05 8.60
C VAL A 96 -2.67 20.85 8.92
N ALA A 97 -3.53 20.98 7.90
CA ALA A 97 -4.99 20.84 7.99
C ALA A 97 -5.56 20.27 6.70
N VAL A 98 -6.79 19.77 6.73
CA VAL A 98 -7.56 19.48 5.50
C VAL A 98 -8.04 20.79 4.92
N SER A 99 -7.51 21.17 3.75
CA SER A 99 -7.80 22.46 3.10
C SER A 99 -9.10 22.38 2.31
N GLU A 100 -9.94 23.40 2.44
CA GLU A 100 -11.05 23.63 1.52
C GLU A 100 -10.59 24.54 0.37
N PRO A 101 -11.15 24.40 -0.84
CA PRO A 101 -10.74 25.20 -1.99
C PRO A 101 -11.29 26.62 -1.94
N SER A 102 -10.57 27.56 -2.53
CA SER A 102 -11.11 28.82 -3.01
C SER A 102 -11.57 28.69 -4.47
N PHE A 103 -12.50 29.54 -4.91
CA PHE A 103 -13.10 29.44 -6.24
C PHE A 103 -12.81 30.69 -7.06
N VAL A 104 -12.65 30.50 -8.38
CA VAL A 104 -12.51 31.60 -9.32
C VAL A 104 -13.43 31.38 -10.55
N ASP A 105 -13.86 32.49 -11.17
CA ASP A 105 -14.62 32.49 -12.41
C ASP A 105 -13.72 32.34 -13.66
N GLN A 106 -14.32 32.38 -14.86
CA GLN A 106 -13.61 32.30 -16.15
C GLN A 106 -12.62 33.45 -16.39
N ALA A 107 -12.83 34.62 -15.74
CA ALA A 107 -11.94 35.76 -15.82
C ALA A 107 -10.83 35.75 -14.75
N GLY A 108 -10.86 34.74 -13.85
CA GLY A 108 -9.93 34.61 -12.73
C GLY A 108 -10.30 35.44 -11.49
N ASN A 109 -11.50 36.02 -11.45
CA ASN A 109 -11.97 36.74 -10.28
C ASN A 109 -12.37 35.79 -9.16
N ALA A 110 -12.08 36.13 -7.91
CA ALA A 110 -12.46 35.35 -6.75
C ALA A 110 -13.99 35.28 -6.59
N LEU A 111 -14.49 34.10 -6.28
CA LEU A 111 -15.89 33.82 -6.01
C LEU A 111 -16.09 33.51 -4.51
N PRO A 112 -17.30 33.74 -3.97
CA PRO A 112 -17.64 33.37 -2.60
C PRO A 112 -17.71 31.84 -2.45
N ALA A 113 -17.60 31.33 -1.21
CA ALA A 113 -17.57 29.91 -0.90
C ALA A 113 -18.86 29.16 -1.28
N ASP A 114 -19.98 29.86 -1.36
CA ASP A 114 -21.31 29.36 -1.74
C ASP A 114 -21.65 29.61 -3.22
N ALA A 115 -20.65 29.95 -4.05
CA ALA A 115 -20.83 30.18 -5.48
C ALA A 115 -21.48 28.97 -6.15
N LEU A 116 -22.33 29.25 -7.15
CA LEU A 116 -22.98 28.18 -7.91
C LEU A 116 -21.95 27.43 -8.77
N ALA A 117 -22.07 26.11 -8.84
CA ALA A 117 -21.14 25.25 -9.58
C ALA A 117 -20.91 25.69 -11.05
N LYS A 118 -21.94 26.24 -11.70
CA LYS A 118 -21.87 26.74 -13.09
C LYS A 118 -20.98 27.97 -13.27
N ASP A 119 -20.77 28.76 -12.19
CA ASP A 119 -20.01 30.00 -12.21
C ASP A 119 -18.54 29.76 -11.85
N ILE A 120 -18.21 28.57 -11.27
CA ILE A 120 -16.87 28.19 -10.86
C ILE A 120 -16.11 27.63 -12.06
N ALA A 121 -15.08 28.35 -12.50
CA ALA A 121 -14.16 27.88 -13.53
C ALA A 121 -13.07 26.97 -12.94
N GLU A 122 -12.54 27.34 -11.76
CA GLU A 122 -11.53 26.53 -11.07
C GLU A 122 -11.73 26.55 -9.55
N SER A 123 -11.42 25.40 -8.94
CA SER A 123 -11.25 25.23 -7.51
C SER A 123 -9.75 25.20 -7.19
N ILE A 124 -9.27 26.08 -6.33
CA ILE A 124 -7.85 26.24 -5.99
C ILE A 124 -7.62 25.77 -4.56
N TYR A 125 -6.79 24.74 -4.40
CA TYR A 125 -6.38 24.19 -3.11
C TYR A 125 -4.98 24.69 -2.76
N ASP A 126 -4.87 25.54 -1.74
CA ASP A 126 -3.61 25.94 -1.13
C ASP A 126 -3.39 25.11 0.14
N ILE A 127 -2.44 24.20 0.08
CA ILE A 127 -2.21 23.19 1.10
C ILE A 127 -0.90 23.46 1.81
N LYS A 128 -0.97 23.79 3.09
CA LYS A 128 0.20 23.99 3.94
C LYS A 128 0.74 22.66 4.43
N LEU A 129 2.04 22.42 4.24
CA LEU A 129 2.74 21.25 4.73
C LEU A 129 3.33 21.49 6.12
N ARG A 130 3.44 20.42 6.88
CA ARG A 130 4.17 20.44 8.16
C ARG A 130 5.67 20.50 7.87
N PRO A 131 6.42 21.43 8.46
CA PRO A 131 7.86 21.46 8.34
C PRO A 131 8.52 20.32 9.13
N GLY A 132 9.76 19.99 8.80
CA GLY A 132 10.58 19.01 9.53
C GLY A 132 10.26 17.55 9.26
N ILE A 133 9.42 17.23 8.27
CA ILE A 133 9.18 15.83 7.86
C ILE A 133 10.37 15.35 7.03
N LEU A 134 11.02 14.27 7.46
CA LEU A 134 12.20 13.73 6.80
C LEU A 134 11.88 12.45 6.03
N TYR A 135 12.53 12.29 4.89
CA TYR A 135 12.54 10.99 4.20
C TYR A 135 13.31 9.93 5.01
N GLN A 136 12.97 8.67 4.78
CA GLN A 136 13.75 7.54 5.29
C GLN A 136 15.23 7.65 4.86
N PRO A 137 16.18 7.11 5.65
CA PRO A 137 17.56 7.02 5.21
C PRO A 137 17.66 6.19 3.92
N HIS A 138 18.23 6.79 2.85
CA HIS A 138 18.29 6.13 1.55
C HIS A 138 19.51 6.54 0.74
N PRO A 139 20.10 5.66 -0.10
CA PRO A 139 21.26 6.01 -0.96
C PRO A 139 21.02 7.19 -1.91
N VAL A 140 19.76 7.42 -2.34
CA VAL A 140 19.43 8.56 -3.24
C VAL A 140 19.81 9.92 -2.65
N PHE A 141 19.87 10.02 -1.33
CA PHE A 141 20.22 11.25 -0.61
C PHE A 141 21.68 11.28 -0.14
N ALA A 142 22.44 10.20 -0.34
CA ALA A 142 23.82 10.13 0.10
C ALA A 142 24.67 11.19 -0.59
N ARG A 143 25.44 11.96 0.20
CA ARG A 143 26.32 13.00 -0.29
C ARG A 143 27.75 12.79 0.21
N GLN A 144 28.72 13.19 -0.61
CA GLN A 144 30.11 13.28 -0.25
C GLN A 144 30.34 14.55 0.60
N ALA A 145 31.54 14.68 1.19
CA ALA A 145 31.92 15.83 2.00
C ALA A 145 31.88 17.17 1.24
N ASP A 146 32.02 17.13 -0.08
CA ASP A 146 31.94 18.31 -0.96
C ASP A 146 30.49 18.63 -1.41
N GLY A 147 29.48 17.89 -0.90
CA GLY A 147 28.08 18.08 -1.21
C GLY A 147 27.57 17.38 -2.46
N ARG A 148 28.44 16.78 -3.29
CA ARG A 148 28.04 15.99 -4.45
C ARG A 148 27.33 14.71 -4.02
N PHE A 149 26.39 14.22 -4.85
CA PHE A 149 25.76 12.91 -4.61
C PHE A 149 26.79 11.79 -4.69
N SER A 150 26.79 10.89 -3.70
CA SER A 150 27.73 9.77 -3.63
C SER A 150 27.53 8.75 -4.75
N TYR A 151 26.28 8.65 -5.25
CA TYR A 151 25.88 7.66 -6.24
C TYR A 151 25.30 8.29 -7.51
N TRP A 152 25.84 9.44 -7.92
CA TRP A 152 25.50 10.09 -9.17
C TRP A 152 26.70 10.89 -9.73
N PRO A 153 27.14 10.57 -10.96
CA PRO A 153 26.79 9.37 -11.76
C PRO A 153 27.40 8.10 -11.17
N LEU A 154 26.80 6.94 -11.50
CA LEU A 154 27.37 5.61 -11.22
C LEU A 154 27.99 5.06 -12.49
N GLU A 155 29.20 4.57 -12.39
CA GLU A 155 29.88 3.82 -13.43
C GLU A 155 29.45 2.33 -13.35
N ASP A 156 29.49 1.62 -14.50
CA ASP A 156 29.13 0.21 -14.57
C ASP A 156 29.86 -0.67 -13.55
N GLN A 157 31.12 -0.37 -13.29
CA GLN A 157 31.95 -1.09 -12.30
C GLN A 157 31.39 -0.92 -10.88
N ALA A 158 30.82 0.24 -10.54
CA ALA A 158 30.26 0.52 -9.22
C ALA A 158 28.96 -0.25 -8.95
N LEU A 159 28.28 -0.75 -10.00
CA LEU A 159 27.07 -1.55 -9.90
C LEU A 159 27.32 -3.07 -9.87
N LYS A 160 28.55 -3.53 -10.09
CA LYS A 160 28.87 -4.95 -10.28
C LYS A 160 28.36 -5.83 -9.13
N ASP A 161 28.43 -5.35 -7.91
CA ASP A 161 28.06 -6.04 -6.66
C ASP A 161 26.79 -5.45 -5.98
N LYS A 162 25.96 -4.71 -6.72
CA LYS A 162 24.74 -4.07 -6.22
C LYS A 162 23.51 -4.78 -6.76
N PHE A 163 22.82 -5.51 -5.91
CA PHE A 163 21.61 -6.27 -6.23
C PHE A 163 20.40 -5.84 -5.40
N VAL A 164 20.65 -5.26 -4.23
CA VAL A 164 19.63 -4.72 -3.34
C VAL A 164 20.05 -3.34 -2.84
N ILE A 165 19.08 -2.57 -2.36
CA ILE A 165 19.37 -1.20 -1.89
C ILE A 165 20.36 -1.17 -0.72
N GLY A 166 20.39 -2.19 0.12
CA GLY A 166 21.32 -2.34 1.24
C GLY A 166 22.79 -2.56 0.84
N ASP A 167 23.07 -2.81 -0.44
CA ASP A 167 24.46 -2.92 -0.94
C ASP A 167 25.11 -1.54 -1.09
N PHE A 168 24.33 -0.47 -1.15
CA PHE A 168 24.81 0.92 -1.12
C PHE A 168 25.03 1.35 0.33
N LYS A 169 26.28 1.45 0.74
CA LYS A 169 26.66 1.62 2.17
C LYS A 169 26.41 3.02 2.72
N GLN A 170 26.44 4.05 1.86
CA GLN A 170 26.18 5.41 2.29
C GLN A 170 24.70 5.72 2.08
N THR A 171 24.08 6.32 3.08
CA THR A 171 22.70 6.79 3.02
C THR A 171 22.65 8.25 3.48
N GLY A 172 21.60 8.93 3.12
CA GLY A 172 21.30 10.28 3.56
C GLY A 172 19.79 10.45 3.74
N THR A 173 19.40 11.64 4.11
CA THR A 173 18.02 12.07 4.19
C THR A 173 17.90 13.54 3.82
N ARG A 174 16.69 14.00 3.58
CA ARG A 174 16.36 15.42 3.51
C ARG A 174 14.90 15.65 3.90
N GLU A 175 14.58 16.90 4.13
CA GLU A 175 13.22 17.33 4.41
C GLU A 175 12.31 17.17 3.18
N LEU A 176 11.07 16.80 3.44
CA LEU A 176 9.95 16.83 2.50
C LEU A 176 9.54 18.27 2.22
N THR A 177 9.38 18.61 0.96
CA THR A 177 8.90 19.92 0.52
C THR A 177 7.70 19.82 -0.43
N ALA A 178 7.04 20.95 -0.68
CA ALA A 178 5.96 21.03 -1.67
C ALA A 178 6.43 20.66 -3.08
N PHE A 179 7.71 20.85 -3.39
CA PHE A 179 8.30 20.45 -4.67
C PHE A 179 8.22 18.93 -4.91
N ASP A 180 8.25 18.10 -3.85
CA ASP A 180 8.15 16.65 -3.96
C ASP A 180 6.73 16.20 -4.35
N TYR A 181 5.70 16.91 -3.88
CA TYR A 181 4.32 16.71 -4.31
C TYR A 181 4.12 17.17 -5.76
N VAL A 182 4.68 18.32 -6.13
CA VAL A 182 4.67 18.78 -7.53
C VAL A 182 5.32 17.74 -8.43
N TYR A 183 6.47 17.21 -8.02
CA TYR A 183 7.18 16.17 -8.76
C TYR A 183 6.36 14.88 -8.88
N ALA A 184 5.76 14.42 -7.78
CA ALA A 184 4.90 13.23 -7.76
C ALA A 184 3.71 13.36 -8.72
N LEU A 185 3.00 14.49 -8.70
CA LEU A 185 1.87 14.75 -9.59
C LEU A 185 2.32 14.84 -11.07
N ARG A 186 3.49 15.40 -11.35
CA ARG A 186 4.10 15.37 -12.68
C ARG A 186 4.44 13.95 -13.14
N ARG A 187 4.90 13.09 -12.22
CA ARG A 187 5.19 11.68 -12.52
C ARG A 187 3.98 10.90 -12.98
N LEU A 188 2.78 11.20 -12.47
CA LEU A 188 1.54 10.54 -12.91
C LEU A 188 1.30 10.72 -14.41
N ALA A 189 1.73 11.85 -14.98
CA ALA A 189 1.60 12.14 -16.41
C ALA A 189 2.74 11.54 -17.27
N SER A 190 3.77 10.97 -16.66
CA SER A 190 4.92 10.41 -17.37
C SER A 190 4.58 9.13 -18.13
N PRO A 191 4.91 9.01 -19.41
CA PRO A 191 4.70 7.78 -20.16
C PRO A 191 5.54 6.60 -19.64
N ARG A 192 6.62 6.88 -18.93
CA ARG A 192 7.48 5.85 -18.30
C ARG A 192 6.87 5.23 -17.05
N VAL A 193 6.01 5.97 -16.38
CA VAL A 193 5.28 5.52 -15.19
C VAL A 193 4.04 4.74 -15.60
N ALA A 194 3.28 5.21 -16.59
CA ALA A 194 2.02 4.61 -17.03
C ALA A 194 1.03 4.44 -15.88
N SER A 195 0.78 5.52 -15.14
CA SER A 195 -0.11 5.51 -13.98
C SER A 195 -1.55 5.15 -14.35
N PRO A 196 -2.20 4.24 -13.61
CA PRO A 196 -3.58 3.84 -13.88
C PRO A 196 -4.60 4.96 -13.65
N ILE A 197 -4.25 5.99 -12.85
CA ILE A 197 -5.14 7.10 -12.52
C ILE A 197 -4.89 8.36 -13.35
N PHE A 198 -3.90 8.34 -14.27
CA PHE A 198 -3.52 9.53 -15.03
C PHE A 198 -4.72 10.15 -15.76
N SER A 199 -5.51 9.34 -16.49
CA SER A 199 -6.65 9.85 -17.26
C SER A 199 -7.67 10.56 -16.35
N THR A 200 -8.01 9.94 -15.22
CA THR A 200 -8.97 10.51 -14.27
C THR A 200 -8.50 11.85 -13.72
N LEU A 201 -7.25 11.94 -13.27
CA LEU A 201 -6.72 13.20 -12.73
C LEU A 201 -6.50 14.26 -13.83
N ALA A 202 -6.13 13.87 -15.04
CA ALA A 202 -5.94 14.78 -16.16
C ALA A 202 -7.24 15.43 -16.64
N ASP A 203 -8.39 14.79 -16.43
CA ASP A 203 -9.69 15.37 -16.70
C ASP A 203 -10.01 16.52 -15.72
N HIS A 204 -9.49 16.46 -14.51
CA HIS A 204 -9.79 17.42 -13.45
C HIS A 204 -8.68 18.45 -13.20
N ILE A 205 -7.40 18.07 -13.17
CA ILE A 205 -6.31 19.01 -12.90
C ILE A 205 -6.00 19.87 -14.11
N VAL A 206 -5.94 21.19 -13.91
CA VAL A 206 -5.71 22.18 -14.98
C VAL A 206 -4.38 21.90 -15.69
N GLY A 207 -4.40 21.77 -17.01
CA GLY A 207 -3.20 21.59 -17.85
C GLY A 207 -2.54 20.21 -17.82
N MET A 208 -2.97 19.28 -16.97
CA MET A 208 -2.30 17.98 -16.81
C MET A 208 -2.36 17.10 -18.07
N GLN A 209 -3.47 17.15 -18.82
CA GLN A 209 -3.60 16.41 -20.08
C GLN A 209 -2.60 16.88 -21.15
N ALA A 210 -2.49 18.19 -21.35
CA ALA A 210 -1.54 18.79 -22.27
C ALA A 210 -0.09 18.50 -21.86
N TYR A 211 0.19 18.55 -20.57
CA TYR A 211 1.48 18.19 -20.01
C TYR A 211 1.86 16.73 -20.31
N GLY A 212 0.95 15.78 -20.12
CA GLY A 212 1.18 14.37 -20.45
C GLY A 212 1.43 14.15 -21.95
N LYS A 213 0.77 14.91 -22.86
CA LYS A 213 1.07 14.89 -24.28
C LYS A 213 2.51 15.37 -24.55
N ARG A 214 2.90 16.49 -23.99
CA ARG A 214 4.25 17.04 -24.12
C ARG A 214 5.32 16.08 -23.60
N LEU A 215 5.10 15.40 -22.46
CA LEU A 215 6.04 14.42 -21.94
C LEU A 215 6.21 13.21 -22.89
N ARG A 216 5.16 12.77 -23.57
CA ARG A 216 5.27 11.73 -24.60
C ARG A 216 6.12 12.16 -25.77
N GLU A 217 5.99 13.40 -26.22
CA GLU A 217 6.81 13.97 -27.30
C GLU A 217 8.28 14.01 -26.90
N ILE A 218 8.60 14.51 -25.69
CA ILE A 218 9.96 14.54 -25.14
C ILE A 218 10.53 13.11 -25.00
N ASP A 219 9.78 12.17 -24.41
CA ASP A 219 10.24 10.79 -24.25
C ASP A 219 10.49 10.10 -25.61
N THR A 220 9.65 10.37 -26.59
CA THR A 220 9.85 9.86 -27.96
C THR A 220 11.14 10.41 -28.58
N ALA A 221 11.42 11.69 -28.40
CA ALA A 221 12.66 12.31 -28.87
C ALA A 221 13.90 11.71 -28.18
N LEU A 222 13.86 11.51 -26.86
CA LEU A 222 14.94 10.89 -26.09
C LEU A 222 15.22 9.44 -26.49
N ARG A 223 14.25 8.73 -27.01
CA ARG A 223 14.38 7.33 -27.45
C ARG A 223 14.85 7.16 -28.90
N LYS A 224 14.85 8.24 -29.70
CA LYS A 224 15.07 8.18 -31.14
C LYS A 224 16.37 7.47 -31.53
N ASP A 225 17.43 7.73 -30.79
CA ASP A 225 18.78 7.22 -31.07
C ASP A 225 19.14 5.97 -30.25
N LEU A 226 18.20 5.42 -29.51
CA LEU A 226 18.43 4.24 -28.67
C LEU A 226 18.09 2.95 -29.43
N PRO A 227 18.81 1.85 -29.19
CA PRO A 227 18.45 0.53 -29.72
C PRO A 227 17.01 0.14 -29.33
N PRO A 228 16.25 -0.50 -30.24
CA PRO A 228 14.92 -1.01 -29.92
C PRO A 228 14.95 -1.91 -28.67
N GLY A 229 14.04 -1.66 -27.72
CA GLY A 229 13.96 -2.43 -26.49
C GLY A 229 15.01 -2.07 -25.42
N SER A 230 15.77 -0.99 -25.62
CA SER A 230 16.71 -0.49 -24.61
C SER A 230 16.01 -0.28 -23.24
N ARG A 231 16.58 -0.84 -22.18
CA ARG A 231 16.11 -0.66 -20.80
C ARG A 231 16.79 0.53 -20.11
N ASP A 232 17.94 0.94 -20.59
CA ASP A 232 18.69 2.10 -20.10
C ASP A 232 18.23 3.35 -20.88
N LEU A 233 17.30 4.07 -20.27
CA LEU A 233 16.74 5.28 -20.86
C LEU A 233 17.40 6.52 -20.21
N PRO A 234 17.76 7.55 -20.99
CA PRO A 234 18.21 8.82 -20.45
C PRO A 234 17.19 9.35 -19.43
N TRP A 235 17.65 9.93 -18.33
CA TRP A 235 16.76 10.50 -17.34
C TRP A 235 15.82 11.54 -17.95
N LEU A 236 14.53 11.40 -17.72
CA LEU A 236 13.50 12.38 -18.06
C LEU A 236 13.30 13.30 -16.86
N ASP A 237 13.95 14.47 -16.89
CA ASP A 237 13.84 15.42 -15.77
C ASP A 237 12.48 16.16 -15.80
N LEU A 238 11.59 15.74 -14.91
CA LEU A 238 10.25 16.33 -14.83
C LEU A 238 10.24 17.71 -14.14
N ARG A 239 11.38 18.19 -13.64
CA ARG A 239 11.50 19.53 -13.04
C ARG A 239 11.55 20.63 -14.11
N GLU A 240 12.12 20.33 -15.29
CA GLU A 240 12.31 21.30 -16.38
C GLU A 240 11.02 21.72 -17.06
N ALA A 241 10.03 20.85 -17.10
CA ALA A 241 8.73 21.09 -17.72
C ALA A 241 7.61 21.03 -16.70
N GLY A 242 6.90 22.12 -16.53
CA GLY A 242 5.75 22.21 -15.63
C GLY A 242 4.44 22.48 -16.35
N PHE A 243 3.37 22.51 -15.58
CA PHE A 243 2.04 22.94 -15.99
C PHE A 243 1.38 23.71 -14.87
N SER A 244 0.44 24.60 -15.20
CA SER A 244 -0.14 25.58 -14.28
C SER A 244 -1.05 24.98 -13.20
N GLY A 245 -1.46 23.73 -13.35
CA GLY A 245 -2.39 23.10 -12.40
C GLY A 245 -1.76 22.63 -11.10
N VAL A 246 -0.41 22.57 -11.02
CA VAL A 246 0.29 22.13 -9.80
C VAL A 246 1.58 22.91 -9.66
N GLU A 247 1.74 23.63 -8.54
CA GLU A 247 2.91 24.44 -8.25
C GLU A 247 3.24 24.46 -6.73
N ALA A 248 4.51 24.60 -6.40
CA ALA A 248 4.95 24.95 -5.06
C ALA A 248 5.08 26.47 -4.97
N LEU A 249 4.28 27.11 -4.11
CA LEU A 249 4.34 28.55 -3.88
C LEU A 249 5.56 28.91 -3.04
N ASP A 250 5.92 28.02 -2.13
CA ASP A 250 7.14 28.01 -1.32
C ASP A 250 7.45 26.54 -0.93
N GLU A 251 8.47 26.33 -0.09
CA GLU A 251 8.89 24.99 0.35
C GLU A 251 7.80 24.21 1.07
N HIS A 252 6.83 24.91 1.69
CA HIS A 252 5.79 24.29 2.51
C HIS A 252 4.37 24.64 2.05
N THR A 253 4.19 25.19 0.84
CA THR A 253 2.87 25.50 0.30
C THR A 253 2.70 24.92 -1.10
N LEU A 254 1.85 23.92 -1.19
CA LEU A 254 1.43 23.30 -2.45
C LEU A 254 0.13 23.93 -2.94
N ARG A 255 0.08 24.36 -4.20
CA ARG A 255 -1.15 24.77 -4.89
C ARG A 255 -1.54 23.74 -5.93
N ILE A 256 -2.83 23.36 -5.90
CA ILE A 256 -3.43 22.51 -6.94
C ILE A 256 -4.68 23.22 -7.48
N ARG A 257 -4.78 23.33 -8.82
CA ARG A 257 -5.90 23.95 -9.53
C ARG A 257 -6.71 22.87 -10.24
N VAL A 258 -7.98 22.79 -9.88
CA VAL A 258 -8.94 21.80 -10.38
C VAL A 258 -10.01 22.51 -11.20
N LYS A 259 -10.36 21.96 -12.35
CA LYS A 259 -11.38 22.49 -13.26
C LYS A 259 -12.77 22.39 -12.60
N GLY A 260 -13.48 23.51 -12.56
CA GLY A 260 -14.82 23.58 -12.02
C GLY A 260 -14.90 23.18 -10.55
N LEU A 261 -16.07 22.68 -10.15
CA LEU A 261 -16.33 22.17 -8.80
C LEU A 261 -16.23 20.64 -8.78
N TYR A 262 -15.25 20.12 -8.03
CA TYR A 262 -15.07 18.67 -7.84
C TYR A 262 -14.87 18.35 -6.35
N PRO A 263 -15.97 18.20 -5.56
CA PRO A 263 -15.90 18.04 -4.11
C PRO A 263 -15.14 16.78 -3.65
N GLN A 264 -15.12 15.74 -4.50
CA GLN A 264 -14.41 14.49 -4.22
C GLN A 264 -12.90 14.61 -4.35
N PHE A 265 -12.36 15.70 -4.90
CA PHE A 265 -10.94 15.86 -5.14
C PHE A 265 -10.09 15.69 -3.88
N LYS A 266 -10.55 16.17 -2.72
CA LYS A 266 -9.84 16.06 -1.45
C LYS A 266 -9.59 14.59 -1.01
N TYR A 267 -10.40 13.63 -1.45
CA TYR A 267 -10.19 12.21 -1.15
C TYR A 267 -9.05 11.59 -1.97
N TRP A 268 -8.79 12.12 -3.17
CA TRP A 268 -7.59 11.74 -3.93
C TRP A 268 -6.31 12.10 -3.20
N LEU A 269 -6.33 13.19 -2.43
CA LEU A 269 -5.19 13.67 -1.65
C LEU A 269 -4.88 12.80 -0.41
N ALA A 270 -5.75 11.84 -0.10
CA ALA A 270 -5.55 10.81 0.92
C ALA A 270 -5.03 9.48 0.34
N MET A 271 -4.90 9.38 -0.99
CA MET A 271 -4.42 8.18 -1.66
C MET A 271 -2.91 8.24 -1.89
N THR A 272 -2.26 7.09 -1.82
CA THR A 272 -0.80 6.98 -2.03
C THR A 272 -0.34 7.40 -3.42
N PHE A 273 -1.22 7.43 -4.43
CA PHE A 273 -0.92 7.93 -5.78
C PHE A 273 -0.36 9.36 -5.79
N VAL A 274 -0.77 10.19 -4.84
CA VAL A 274 -0.31 11.57 -4.70
C VAL A 274 0.72 11.73 -3.60
N ALA A 275 1.23 10.63 -3.04
CA ALA A 275 2.29 10.70 -2.05
C ALA A 275 3.57 11.34 -2.65
N PRO A 276 4.35 12.05 -1.85
CA PRO A 276 5.50 12.79 -2.34
C PRO A 276 6.61 11.85 -2.80
N ILE A 277 7.23 12.18 -3.92
CA ILE A 277 8.37 11.44 -4.47
C ILE A 277 9.53 12.41 -4.65
N PRO A 278 10.70 12.13 -4.05
CA PRO A 278 11.87 12.95 -4.27
C PRO A 278 12.41 12.72 -5.69
N TRP A 279 12.70 13.80 -6.42
CA TRP A 279 13.24 13.71 -7.78
C TRP A 279 14.56 12.94 -7.84
N GLU A 280 15.30 12.94 -6.74
CA GLU A 280 16.54 12.18 -6.58
C GLU A 280 16.33 10.67 -6.76
N ALA A 281 15.14 10.16 -6.39
CA ALA A 281 14.83 8.75 -6.55
C ALA A 281 14.69 8.37 -8.04
N ASP A 282 13.93 9.14 -8.81
CA ASP A 282 13.82 8.90 -10.26
C ASP A 282 15.19 9.01 -10.96
N ARG A 283 15.96 10.00 -10.60
CA ARG A 283 17.30 10.18 -11.14
C ARG A 283 18.25 9.03 -10.79
N PHE A 284 18.25 8.60 -9.53
CA PHE A 284 19.07 7.48 -9.07
C PHE A 284 18.74 6.18 -9.79
N TYR A 285 17.44 5.86 -9.86
CA TYR A 285 16.99 4.61 -10.48
C TYR A 285 17.00 4.63 -12.02
N SER A 286 17.12 5.79 -12.66
CA SER A 286 17.23 5.89 -14.11
C SER A 286 18.63 5.66 -14.65
N GLN A 287 19.64 5.47 -13.78
CA GLN A 287 21.00 5.24 -14.23
C GLN A 287 21.18 3.90 -14.95
N PRO A 288 22.11 3.81 -15.90
CA PRO A 288 22.38 2.56 -16.64
C PRO A 288 22.64 1.39 -15.69
N GLY A 289 22.10 0.22 -16.03
CA GLY A 289 22.27 -1.01 -15.24
C GLY A 289 21.33 -1.16 -14.04
N MET A 290 20.63 -0.12 -13.58
CA MET A 290 19.69 -0.20 -12.46
C MET A 290 18.48 -1.07 -12.79
N ALA A 291 17.84 -0.83 -13.94
CA ALA A 291 16.64 -1.55 -14.37
C ALA A 291 16.89 -3.05 -14.58
N GLN A 292 18.08 -3.44 -15.04
CA GLN A 292 18.47 -4.84 -15.23
C GLN A 292 18.59 -5.59 -13.90
N ARG A 293 18.84 -4.87 -12.81
CA ARG A 293 19.00 -5.41 -11.44
C ARG A 293 17.73 -5.28 -10.60
N ASN A 294 16.61 -4.85 -11.20
CA ASN A 294 15.36 -4.53 -10.50
C ASN A 294 15.55 -3.47 -9.38
N LEU A 295 16.53 -2.59 -9.54
CA LEU A 295 16.70 -1.42 -8.69
C LEU A 295 15.82 -0.29 -9.24
N SER A 296 14.66 -0.10 -8.64
CA SER A 296 13.66 0.89 -9.03
C SER A 296 12.67 1.15 -7.89
N LEU A 297 11.87 2.21 -8.01
CA LEU A 297 10.78 2.49 -7.06
C LEU A 297 9.75 1.35 -6.95
N ASN A 298 9.61 0.50 -7.98
CA ASN A 298 8.73 -0.66 -7.91
C ASN A 298 9.16 -1.71 -6.89
N TYR A 299 10.44 -1.78 -6.57
CA TYR A 299 11.01 -2.80 -5.67
C TYR A 299 11.63 -2.18 -4.41
N TRP A 300 12.07 -0.92 -4.49
CA TRP A 300 12.78 -0.22 -3.44
C TRP A 300 12.21 1.18 -3.27
N PRO A 301 11.07 1.30 -2.56
CA PRO A 301 10.37 2.56 -2.34
C PRO A 301 11.15 3.52 -1.44
N VAL A 302 10.89 4.82 -1.61
CA VAL A 302 11.47 5.91 -0.82
C VAL A 302 10.35 6.79 -0.29
N GLY A 303 10.10 6.75 1.00
CA GLY A 303 8.97 7.44 1.61
C GLY A 303 9.31 8.15 2.93
N THR A 304 8.31 8.82 3.48
CA THR A 304 8.36 9.52 4.77
C THR A 304 7.57 8.81 5.85
N GLY A 305 6.92 7.69 5.51
CA GLY A 305 6.02 6.95 6.38
C GLY A 305 6.69 6.24 7.55
N PRO A 306 5.88 5.59 8.41
CA PRO A 306 6.36 4.97 9.64
C PRO A 306 7.34 3.81 9.43
N TYR A 307 7.34 3.21 8.25
CA TYR A 307 8.20 2.08 7.93
C TYR A 307 8.98 2.30 6.63
N MET A 308 10.06 1.53 6.49
CA MET A 308 10.84 1.41 5.27
C MET A 308 11.07 -0.06 4.93
N LEU A 309 11.22 -0.38 3.64
CA LEU A 309 11.46 -1.73 3.17
C LEU A 309 12.93 -2.12 3.39
N ALA A 310 13.17 -3.07 4.28
CA ALA A 310 14.51 -3.56 4.61
C ALA A 310 14.90 -4.81 3.82
N GLU A 311 13.92 -5.67 3.50
CA GLU A 311 14.16 -6.89 2.75
C GLU A 311 13.04 -7.11 1.72
N SER A 312 13.41 -7.53 0.52
CA SER A 312 12.48 -7.85 -0.55
C SER A 312 12.96 -9.10 -1.31
N LEU A 313 12.52 -10.26 -0.86
CA LEU A 313 12.75 -11.55 -1.52
C LEU A 313 11.47 -11.95 -2.27
N GLN A 314 11.48 -11.77 -3.58
CA GLN A 314 10.32 -12.00 -4.44
C GLN A 314 9.75 -13.41 -4.27
N ASN A 315 8.44 -13.50 -4.10
CA ASN A 315 7.67 -14.73 -3.87
C ASN A 315 8.10 -15.54 -2.63
N ARG A 316 8.76 -14.91 -1.68
CA ARG A 316 9.20 -15.53 -0.44
C ARG A 316 8.89 -14.69 0.79
N ARG A 317 9.47 -13.48 0.89
CA ARG A 317 9.36 -12.67 2.10
C ARG A 317 9.66 -11.20 1.82
N HIS A 318 8.92 -10.32 2.46
CA HIS A 318 9.20 -8.89 2.53
C HIS A 318 9.23 -8.45 3.99
N VAL A 319 10.14 -7.55 4.34
CA VAL A 319 10.28 -7.07 5.72
C VAL A 319 10.26 -5.54 5.73
N LEU A 320 9.34 -4.99 6.49
CA LEU A 320 9.33 -3.58 6.84
C LEU A 320 9.92 -3.40 8.25
N VAL A 321 10.76 -2.37 8.40
CA VAL A 321 11.31 -1.95 9.69
C VAL A 321 10.93 -0.49 9.94
N ARG A 322 10.90 -0.05 11.19
CA ARG A 322 10.63 1.35 11.52
C ARG A 322 11.56 2.28 10.74
N ASN A 323 10.97 3.32 10.18
CA ASN A 323 11.72 4.45 9.66
C ASN A 323 12.24 5.29 10.84
N PRO A 324 13.56 5.40 11.06
CA PRO A 324 14.11 6.15 12.19
C PRO A 324 13.81 7.65 12.11
N ASN A 325 13.48 8.15 10.92
CA ASN A 325 13.17 9.55 10.69
C ASN A 325 11.67 9.86 10.82
N PHE A 326 10.84 8.84 11.05
CA PHE A 326 9.41 9.07 11.22
C PHE A 326 9.14 9.81 12.53
N ARG A 327 8.42 10.93 12.43
CA ARG A 327 8.14 11.83 13.55
C ARG A 327 7.26 11.23 14.65
N GLY A 328 6.57 10.10 14.36
CA GLY A 328 5.53 9.56 15.21
C GLY A 328 4.24 10.38 15.16
N GLU A 329 3.11 9.72 15.17
CA GLU A 329 1.79 10.36 15.27
C GLU A 329 1.10 9.89 16.55
N PRO A 330 0.36 10.78 17.25
CA PRO A 330 -0.40 10.34 18.41
C PRO A 330 -1.55 9.42 17.99
N TYR A 331 -1.72 8.31 18.69
CA TYR A 331 -2.90 7.47 18.55
C TYR A 331 -4.16 8.28 18.94
N PRO A 332 -5.27 8.17 18.19
CA PRO A 332 -6.45 9.00 18.43
C PRO A 332 -7.06 8.76 19.82
N CYS A 333 -7.57 9.85 20.40
CA CYS A 333 -8.29 9.86 21.68
C CYS A 333 -9.80 9.92 21.51
N GLU A 334 -10.27 10.05 20.28
CA GLU A 334 -11.67 10.15 19.91
C GLU A 334 -12.12 8.90 19.16
N GLY A 335 -13.33 8.46 19.46
CA GLY A 335 -14.00 7.32 18.82
C GLY A 335 -15.45 7.28 19.25
N GLU A 336 -16.20 6.32 18.71
CA GLU A 336 -17.58 6.09 19.09
C GLU A 336 -17.66 5.41 20.50
N PRO A 337 -18.84 5.47 21.18
CA PRO A 337 -19.00 4.84 22.48
C PRO A 337 -18.61 3.35 22.50
N GLN A 338 -18.90 2.60 21.43
CA GLN A 338 -18.52 1.20 21.28
C GLN A 338 -17.01 1.00 21.19
N ASP A 339 -16.27 1.93 20.57
CA ASP A 339 -14.81 1.85 20.48
C ASP A 339 -14.17 1.96 21.85
N ARG A 340 -14.72 2.85 22.70
CA ARG A 340 -14.29 2.99 24.10
C ARG A 340 -14.59 1.73 24.91
N ALA A 341 -15.79 1.17 24.74
CA ALA A 341 -16.18 -0.06 25.42
C ALA A 341 -15.33 -1.26 24.99
N ALA A 342 -14.90 -1.30 23.73
CA ALA A 342 -13.98 -2.31 23.19
C ALA A 342 -12.51 -2.09 23.56
N GLY A 343 -12.18 -1.02 24.33
CA GLY A 343 -10.82 -0.72 24.75
C GLY A 343 -9.93 -0.10 23.67
N LEU A 344 -10.47 0.27 22.49
CA LEU A 344 -9.69 0.78 21.34
C LEU A 344 -9.06 2.15 21.63
N LEU A 345 -9.46 2.85 22.69
CA LEU A 345 -8.87 4.11 23.11
C LEU A 345 -7.81 3.99 24.22
N ALA A 346 -7.41 2.76 24.60
CA ALA A 346 -6.43 2.53 25.65
C ALA A 346 -5.04 3.12 25.33
N ASP A 347 -4.72 3.27 24.06
CA ASP A 347 -3.45 3.83 23.59
C ASP A 347 -3.53 5.33 23.19
N CYS A 348 -4.62 6.02 23.59
CA CYS A 348 -4.80 7.45 23.35
C CYS A 348 -3.54 8.25 23.65
N GLY A 349 -3.08 9.03 22.68
CA GLY A 349 -1.93 9.94 22.80
C GLY A 349 -0.56 9.26 22.75
N LYS A 350 -0.47 7.92 22.81
CA LYS A 350 0.80 7.22 22.60
C LYS A 350 1.28 7.39 21.16
N ARG A 351 2.59 7.51 20.95
CA ARG A 351 3.15 7.69 19.62
C ARG A 351 3.23 6.37 18.85
N THR A 352 2.68 6.37 17.64
CA THR A 352 2.81 5.28 16.67
C THR A 352 4.13 5.40 15.88
N PRO A 353 4.61 4.33 15.24
CA PRO A 353 4.06 2.97 15.23
C PRO A 353 4.41 2.19 16.51
N PHE A 354 3.54 1.28 16.93
CA PHE A 354 3.81 0.41 18.10
C PHE A 354 4.64 -0.82 17.74
N ILE A 355 4.56 -1.25 16.48
CA ILE A 355 5.26 -2.42 15.94
C ILE A 355 6.66 -2.00 15.46
N ASP A 356 7.69 -2.77 15.77
CA ASP A 356 9.08 -2.49 15.37
C ASP A 356 9.39 -3.02 13.98
N LYS A 357 8.78 -4.16 13.62
CA LYS A 357 9.03 -4.85 12.37
C LYS A 357 7.77 -5.57 11.89
N ILE A 358 7.54 -5.58 10.58
CA ILE A 358 6.46 -6.33 9.94
C ILE A 358 7.11 -7.32 8.96
N VAL A 359 6.82 -8.60 9.15
CA VAL A 359 7.31 -9.68 8.29
C VAL A 359 6.15 -10.23 7.49
N PHE A 360 6.18 -10.02 6.18
CA PHE A 360 5.23 -10.56 5.22
C PHE A 360 5.83 -11.79 4.55
N ASN A 361 5.34 -12.96 4.87
CA ASN A 361 5.68 -14.19 4.16
C ASN A 361 4.72 -14.40 3.00
N ILE A 362 5.20 -15.01 1.92
CA ILE A 362 4.37 -15.37 0.77
C ILE A 362 4.06 -16.84 0.83
N GLU A 363 2.81 -17.15 1.12
CA GLU A 363 2.27 -18.52 1.10
C GLU A 363 1.43 -18.69 -0.17
N LYS A 364 1.65 -19.77 -0.90
CA LYS A 364 0.96 -19.97 -2.18
C LYS A 364 -0.44 -20.54 -2.04
N GLU A 365 -0.73 -21.13 -0.89
CA GLU A 365 -1.99 -21.84 -0.61
C GLU A 365 -2.54 -21.46 0.77
N SER A 366 -3.85 -21.40 0.90
CA SER A 366 -4.55 -21.00 2.13
C SER A 366 -4.48 -22.05 3.24
N ILE A 367 -4.55 -23.35 2.90
CA ILE A 367 -4.57 -24.42 3.91
C ILE A 367 -3.29 -24.45 4.76
N PRO A 368 -2.06 -24.42 4.17
CA PRO A 368 -0.84 -24.29 4.97
C PRO A 368 -0.79 -23.02 5.81
N LEU A 369 -1.33 -21.92 5.30
CA LEU A 369 -1.37 -20.64 6.00
C LEU A 369 -2.15 -20.73 7.30
N GLN A 370 -3.36 -21.29 7.25
CA GLN A 370 -4.20 -21.47 8.43
C GLN A 370 -3.57 -22.43 9.44
N GLY A 371 -2.98 -23.53 8.96
CA GLY A 371 -2.24 -24.46 9.82
C GLY A 371 -1.08 -23.79 10.56
N LYS A 372 -0.31 -22.94 9.88
CA LYS A 372 0.77 -22.18 10.48
C LYS A 372 0.28 -21.13 11.48
N PHE A 373 -0.85 -20.46 11.21
CA PHE A 373 -1.48 -19.56 12.16
C PHE A 373 -1.88 -20.29 13.45
N MET A 374 -2.57 -21.40 13.33
CA MET A 374 -2.98 -22.21 14.48
C MET A 374 -1.78 -22.78 15.27
N GLN A 375 -0.62 -22.91 14.63
CA GLN A 375 0.64 -23.31 15.25
C GLN A 375 1.44 -22.15 15.84
N GLY A 376 0.97 -20.89 15.72
CA GLY A 376 1.64 -19.73 16.30
C GLY A 376 2.72 -19.09 15.42
N TYR A 377 2.86 -19.44 14.15
CA TYR A 377 3.84 -18.81 13.25
C TYR A 377 3.40 -17.44 12.72
N TYR A 378 2.11 -17.15 12.72
CA TYR A 378 1.55 -15.89 12.23
C TYR A 378 0.62 -15.27 13.26
N ASP A 379 0.63 -13.94 13.34
CA ASP A 379 -0.26 -13.15 14.19
C ASP A 379 -1.59 -12.87 13.49
N ILE A 380 -1.56 -12.70 12.16
CA ILE A 380 -2.75 -12.43 11.34
C ILE A 380 -2.73 -13.41 10.16
N PRO A 381 -3.70 -14.34 10.07
CA PRO A 381 -3.91 -15.13 8.88
C PRO A 381 -4.68 -14.32 7.84
N GLN A 382 -4.43 -14.57 6.57
CA GLN A 382 -5.39 -14.21 5.54
C GLN A 382 -6.49 -15.29 5.55
N VAL A 383 -7.72 -14.86 5.71
CA VAL A 383 -8.88 -15.76 5.77
C VAL A 383 -9.63 -15.67 4.45
N ASP A 384 -9.60 -16.72 3.67
CA ASP A 384 -10.43 -16.83 2.47
C ASP A 384 -11.82 -17.40 2.83
N ARG A 385 -12.87 -16.93 2.14
CA ARG A 385 -14.26 -17.39 2.36
C ARG A 385 -14.43 -18.91 2.22
N GLY A 386 -13.55 -19.58 1.47
CA GLY A 386 -13.54 -21.03 1.29
C GLY A 386 -12.85 -21.82 2.39
N ASP A 387 -12.27 -21.17 3.39
CA ASP A 387 -11.62 -21.85 4.50
C ASP A 387 -12.66 -22.47 5.44
N ALA A 388 -12.83 -23.79 5.34
CA ALA A 388 -13.78 -24.55 6.15
C ALA A 388 -13.67 -24.28 7.66
N GLY A 389 -12.45 -23.94 8.15
CA GLY A 389 -12.21 -23.58 9.54
C GLY A 389 -12.88 -22.27 9.96
N VAL A 390 -12.90 -21.28 9.07
CA VAL A 390 -13.56 -19.97 9.33
C VAL A 390 -15.06 -20.09 9.06
N ALA A 391 -15.47 -20.80 8.01
CA ALA A 391 -16.86 -21.11 7.77
C ALA A 391 -17.47 -21.86 8.96
N MET A 392 -16.75 -22.82 9.56
CA MET A 392 -17.19 -23.47 10.81
C MET A 392 -17.25 -22.49 11.99
N LEU A 393 -16.32 -21.55 12.11
CA LEU A 393 -16.31 -20.55 13.18
C LEU A 393 -17.41 -19.51 13.00
N VAL A 394 -17.77 -19.16 11.75
CA VAL A 394 -18.82 -18.19 11.42
C VAL A 394 -20.20 -18.87 11.35
N ALA A 395 -20.30 -20.06 10.72
CA ALA A 395 -21.56 -20.78 10.54
C ALA A 395 -22.08 -21.46 11.82
N ALA A 396 -21.20 -21.78 12.77
CA ALA A 396 -21.61 -22.44 13.98
C ALA A 396 -22.60 -21.63 14.84
N GLY A 397 -22.85 -20.35 14.57
CA GLY A 397 -23.80 -19.54 15.35
C GLY A 397 -23.55 -19.62 16.89
N ASP A 398 -22.67 -20.53 17.27
CA ASP A 398 -22.36 -20.91 18.63
C ASP A 398 -21.32 -19.94 19.20
N SER A 399 -21.83 -18.87 19.78
CA SER A 399 -21.04 -17.87 20.48
C SER A 399 -20.19 -18.48 21.62
N ALA A 400 -20.62 -19.61 22.19
CA ALA A 400 -19.92 -20.25 23.31
C ALA A 400 -18.68 -21.04 22.85
N ALA A 401 -18.75 -21.77 21.74
CA ALA A 401 -17.60 -22.47 21.17
C ALA A 401 -16.53 -21.50 20.67
N LYS A 402 -16.95 -20.39 20.02
CA LYS A 402 -16.06 -19.28 19.64
C LYS A 402 -15.36 -18.67 20.86
N ALA A 403 -16.13 -18.31 21.89
CA ALA A 403 -15.60 -17.69 23.09
C ALA A 403 -14.57 -18.61 23.78
N THR A 404 -14.83 -19.93 23.81
CA THR A 404 -13.93 -20.90 24.44
C THR A 404 -12.63 -21.07 23.65
N LEU A 405 -12.68 -21.20 22.32
CA LEU A 405 -11.50 -21.35 21.49
C LEU A 405 -10.63 -20.08 21.53
N TYR A 406 -11.26 -18.92 21.35
CA TYR A 406 -10.54 -17.65 21.30
C TYR A 406 -10.01 -17.23 22.68
N ALA A 407 -10.80 -17.40 23.75
CA ALA A 407 -10.35 -17.10 25.09
C ALA A 407 -9.16 -17.98 25.51
N LYS A 408 -9.20 -19.27 25.20
CA LYS A 408 -8.12 -20.21 25.51
C LYS A 408 -6.81 -19.90 24.80
N HIS A 409 -6.87 -19.39 23.57
CA HIS A 409 -5.69 -19.15 22.74
C HIS A 409 -5.40 -17.65 22.50
N GLY A 410 -6.14 -16.74 23.13
CA GLY A 410 -5.97 -15.30 22.93
C GLY A 410 -6.30 -14.81 21.51
N ILE A 411 -7.01 -15.63 20.71
CA ILE A 411 -7.38 -15.27 19.34
C ILE A 411 -8.54 -14.27 19.38
N GLN A 412 -8.41 -13.17 18.64
CA GLN A 412 -9.44 -12.15 18.48
C GLN A 412 -10.01 -12.21 17.05
N LEU A 413 -11.29 -11.93 16.92
CA LEU A 413 -11.98 -11.84 15.62
C LEU A 413 -12.60 -10.44 15.47
N PRO A 414 -11.79 -9.41 15.20
CA PRO A 414 -12.33 -8.08 14.94
C PRO A 414 -13.09 -8.11 13.60
N THR A 415 -14.29 -7.52 13.59
CA THR A 415 -15.12 -7.39 12.40
C THR A 415 -15.33 -5.92 12.07
N THR A 416 -15.36 -5.59 10.78
CA THR A 416 -15.67 -4.26 10.28
C THR A 416 -16.54 -4.35 9.05
N VAL A 417 -17.37 -3.33 8.82
CA VAL A 417 -18.12 -3.19 7.57
C VAL A 417 -17.24 -2.46 6.58
N GLU A 418 -16.94 -3.11 5.48
CA GLU A 418 -16.19 -2.51 4.37
C GLU A 418 -17.16 -1.86 3.37
N ALA A 419 -16.82 -0.64 2.93
CA ALA A 419 -17.51 0.03 1.82
C ALA A 419 -16.96 -0.50 0.49
N GLN A 420 -17.21 -1.78 0.21
CA GLN A 420 -16.73 -2.47 -0.98
C GLN A 420 -17.89 -2.94 -1.85
N MET A 421 -17.74 -2.82 -3.16
CA MET A 421 -18.69 -3.36 -4.13
C MET A 421 -17.97 -4.35 -5.03
N GLN A 422 -18.53 -5.56 -5.14
CA GLN A 422 -18.11 -6.56 -6.12
C GLN A 422 -19.09 -6.56 -7.27
N TYR A 423 -18.60 -6.68 -8.51
CA TYR A 423 -19.45 -6.68 -9.69
C TYR A 423 -18.86 -7.52 -10.82
N PHE A 424 -19.73 -8.01 -11.68
CA PHE A 424 -19.36 -8.55 -12.98
C PHE A 424 -19.54 -7.47 -14.04
N GLY A 425 -18.47 -7.16 -14.77
CA GLY A 425 -18.51 -6.18 -15.85
C GLY A 425 -18.61 -6.84 -17.22
N PHE A 426 -19.47 -6.30 -18.11
CA PHE A 426 -19.50 -6.69 -19.51
C PHE A 426 -18.60 -5.77 -20.33
N ASN A 427 -17.82 -6.35 -21.24
CA ASN A 427 -17.07 -5.55 -22.19
C ASN A 427 -18.02 -4.85 -23.18
N TRP A 428 -18.19 -3.54 -23.05
CA TRP A 428 -19.06 -2.74 -23.90
C TRP A 428 -18.72 -2.78 -25.39
N LYS A 429 -17.45 -3.06 -25.74
CA LYS A 429 -16.99 -3.16 -27.13
C LYS A 429 -17.19 -4.53 -27.75
N ASP A 430 -17.58 -5.52 -26.96
CA ASP A 430 -17.84 -6.88 -27.47
C ASP A 430 -19.10 -6.90 -28.35
N PRO A 431 -19.04 -7.53 -29.54
CA PRO A 431 -20.18 -7.51 -30.47
C PRO A 431 -21.39 -8.33 -30.00
N VAL A 432 -21.20 -9.25 -29.03
CA VAL A 432 -22.25 -10.17 -28.56
C VAL A 432 -22.86 -9.68 -27.25
N VAL A 433 -22.05 -9.31 -26.27
CA VAL A 433 -22.51 -8.86 -24.95
C VAL A 433 -22.40 -7.35 -24.75
N GLY A 434 -21.66 -6.63 -25.59
CA GLY A 434 -21.46 -5.20 -25.48
C GLY A 434 -22.65 -4.35 -25.93
N MET A 435 -22.39 -3.08 -26.23
CA MET A 435 -23.45 -2.12 -26.54
C MET A 435 -24.21 -2.47 -27.81
N GLY A 436 -23.51 -2.94 -28.86
CA GLY A 436 -24.06 -3.16 -30.19
C GLY A 436 -24.04 -1.88 -31.04
N ASP A 437 -23.82 -2.06 -32.33
CA ASP A 437 -23.65 -1.01 -33.34
C ASP A 437 -24.97 -0.62 -34.05
N THR A 438 -26.04 -1.44 -33.94
CA THR A 438 -27.38 -1.15 -34.45
C THR A 438 -28.43 -1.24 -33.34
N PRO A 439 -29.61 -0.59 -33.49
CA PRO A 439 -30.70 -0.67 -32.53
C PRO A 439 -31.13 -2.11 -32.21
N GLU A 440 -31.22 -2.98 -33.22
CA GLU A 440 -31.60 -4.39 -33.07
C GLU A 440 -30.57 -5.16 -32.26
N ARG A 441 -29.26 -4.94 -32.53
CA ARG A 441 -28.17 -5.54 -31.75
C ARG A 441 -28.13 -5.01 -30.32
N GLN A 442 -28.38 -3.73 -30.10
CA GLN A 442 -28.46 -3.14 -28.76
C GLN A 442 -29.56 -3.82 -27.92
N VAL A 443 -30.73 -4.01 -28.50
CA VAL A 443 -31.84 -4.71 -27.83
C VAL A 443 -31.49 -6.16 -27.54
N ARG A 444 -30.96 -6.89 -28.53
CA ARG A 444 -30.54 -8.29 -28.38
C ARG A 444 -29.45 -8.45 -27.31
N ASN A 445 -28.39 -7.66 -27.38
CA ASN A 445 -27.28 -7.74 -26.44
C ASN A 445 -27.69 -7.36 -25.02
N ARG A 446 -28.60 -6.38 -24.86
CA ARG A 446 -29.18 -6.04 -23.56
C ARG A 446 -29.97 -7.22 -22.97
N LYS A 447 -30.82 -7.89 -23.78
CA LYS A 447 -31.54 -9.08 -23.33
C LYS A 447 -30.61 -10.21 -22.91
N LEU A 448 -29.50 -10.40 -23.64
CA LEU A 448 -28.49 -11.40 -23.27
C LEU A 448 -27.84 -11.06 -21.92
N ARG A 449 -27.44 -9.81 -21.68
CA ARG A 449 -26.91 -9.40 -20.37
C ARG A 449 -27.91 -9.60 -19.23
N GLN A 450 -29.19 -9.28 -19.48
CA GLN A 450 -30.27 -9.52 -18.52
C GLN A 450 -30.42 -11.02 -18.22
N ALA A 451 -30.41 -11.87 -19.25
CA ALA A 451 -30.50 -13.32 -19.09
C ALA A 451 -29.32 -13.87 -18.27
N LEU A 452 -28.09 -13.41 -18.52
CA LEU A 452 -26.91 -13.79 -17.76
C LEU A 452 -27.02 -13.34 -16.29
N SER A 453 -27.52 -12.12 -16.04
CA SER A 453 -27.72 -11.62 -14.68
C SER A 453 -28.78 -12.39 -13.91
N ILE A 454 -29.85 -12.86 -14.58
CA ILE A 454 -30.93 -13.67 -13.97
C ILE A 454 -30.48 -15.13 -13.74
N ALA A 455 -29.65 -15.66 -14.63
CA ALA A 455 -29.12 -17.03 -14.53
C ALA A 455 -28.10 -17.21 -13.37
N PHE A 456 -27.53 -16.11 -12.86
CA PHE A 456 -26.61 -16.16 -11.75
C PHE A 456 -27.39 -16.21 -10.41
N ASN A 457 -27.14 -17.24 -9.60
CA ASN A 457 -27.77 -17.37 -8.29
C ASN A 457 -27.12 -16.44 -7.24
N TRP A 458 -27.61 -15.22 -7.15
CA TRP A 458 -27.11 -14.20 -6.24
C TRP A 458 -27.31 -14.57 -4.77
N GLU A 459 -28.40 -15.25 -4.44
CA GLU A 459 -28.71 -15.66 -3.05
C GLU A 459 -27.68 -16.69 -2.56
N GLU A 460 -27.37 -17.69 -3.38
CA GLU A 460 -26.36 -18.69 -3.08
C GLU A 460 -24.97 -18.04 -2.99
N TYR A 461 -24.62 -17.16 -3.95
CA TYR A 461 -23.35 -16.45 -3.95
C TYR A 461 -23.13 -15.59 -2.69
N VAL A 462 -24.18 -14.96 -2.18
CA VAL A 462 -24.11 -14.16 -0.94
C VAL A 462 -24.06 -15.06 0.30
N ALA A 463 -24.66 -16.24 0.25
CA ALA A 463 -24.70 -17.18 1.36
C ALA A 463 -23.37 -17.95 1.57
N ILE A 464 -22.58 -18.13 0.51
CA ILE A 464 -21.26 -18.78 0.56
C ILE A 464 -20.18 -17.76 1.00
#